data_ec594c9b7e50945d655f7634741e35dd
#
_entry.id   ec594c9b7e50945d655f7634741e35dd
#
_cell.length_a   1.000
_cell.length_b   1.000
_cell.length_c   1.000
_cell.angle_alpha   90.00
_cell.angle_beta   90.00
_cell.angle_gamma   90.00
#
_symmetry.space_group_name_H-M   'P 1'
#
loop_
_entity.id
_entity.type
_entity.pdbx_description
1 polymer ?
#
loop_
_entity_poly.entity_id
_entity_poly.type
_entity_poly.pdbx_seq_one_letter_code
_entity_poly.pdbx_strand_id
1 'polypeptide(L)'
;AGYVFNRSHAYAYSSLAFQLAYFKTHYPAIFFQVMLNYSSSDYIVDALQMGFDVAPLAINSIPYHDKIAQKKIYLGLKTIKGMPRDFSYWIIENRPFSSVEDFVTRLPKNYKKLSLLSPLVELGLFDDFDKNRQKILVNLPNLFVFVEELGGLFADASYSWTEADDFTEAEKFYKEQELIGVGISAHPLQTLAKQALYSTTPIATLTEGSHVTLLVEVQKIKVIRTKKGENMAFLQVHDSKSKLDVTVFSDQYRKFASILSEGKFYYINGKVQSRDGRLQMIAQDLKEAVAERFWIQVKNHDYDKEISTILEQYKGSIPVIIRYVEEEKTIVYSRHFVR
;
A
#
# COMPACT_ATOMS: atom_id res chain seq x y z
N ALA A 1 -25.48 4.84 -37.57
CA ALA A 1 -25.52 3.44 -38.00
C ALA A 1 -24.94 2.61 -36.85
N GLY A 2 -25.83 1.90 -36.13
CA GLY A 2 -25.41 1.01 -35.05
C GLY A 2 -24.66 -0.20 -35.61
N TYR A 3 -23.52 -0.49 -35.01
CA TYR A 3 -22.78 -1.72 -35.28
C TYR A 3 -23.65 -2.91 -34.80
N VAL A 4 -24.28 -3.60 -35.76
CA VAL A 4 -25.09 -4.77 -35.44
C VAL A 4 -24.13 -5.94 -35.22
N PHE A 5 -23.91 -6.32 -33.95
CA PHE A 5 -23.15 -7.51 -33.58
C PHE A 5 -23.75 -8.73 -34.31
N ASN A 6 -22.93 -9.42 -35.09
CA ASN A 6 -23.34 -10.65 -35.75
C ASN A 6 -23.71 -11.71 -34.68
N ARG A 7 -24.85 -12.36 -34.80
CA ARG A 7 -25.33 -13.38 -33.86
C ARG A 7 -24.31 -14.49 -33.58
N SER A 8 -23.61 -14.94 -34.60
CA SER A 8 -22.58 -15.98 -34.50
C SER A 8 -21.38 -15.49 -33.65
N HIS A 9 -20.97 -14.21 -33.80
CA HIS A 9 -19.93 -13.61 -33.02
C HIS A 9 -20.32 -13.51 -31.53
N ALA A 10 -21.53 -12.99 -31.26
CA ALA A 10 -22.06 -12.91 -29.91
C ALA A 10 -22.14 -14.29 -29.23
N TYR A 11 -22.59 -15.31 -29.95
CA TYR A 11 -22.64 -16.68 -29.44
C TYR A 11 -21.27 -17.25 -29.13
N ALA A 12 -20.29 -17.08 -30.03
CA ALA A 12 -18.92 -17.56 -29.82
C ALA A 12 -18.27 -16.91 -28.62
N TYR A 13 -18.36 -15.58 -28.46
CA TYR A 13 -17.81 -14.88 -27.32
C TYR A 13 -18.52 -15.25 -26.01
N SER A 14 -19.83 -15.38 -26.00
CA SER A 14 -20.60 -15.80 -24.84
C SER A 14 -20.24 -17.22 -24.38
N SER A 15 -20.08 -18.14 -25.37
CA SER A 15 -19.63 -19.50 -25.08
C SER A 15 -18.24 -19.55 -24.47
N LEU A 16 -17.27 -18.78 -25.01
CA LEU A 16 -15.93 -18.67 -24.45
C LEU A 16 -15.93 -18.04 -23.05
N ALA A 17 -16.67 -16.95 -22.87
CA ALA A 17 -16.81 -16.30 -21.56
C ALA A 17 -17.40 -17.25 -20.51
N PHE A 18 -18.40 -18.05 -20.88
CA PHE A 18 -18.98 -19.06 -20.01
C PHE A 18 -17.96 -20.14 -19.63
N GLN A 19 -17.17 -20.65 -20.59
CA GLN A 19 -16.13 -21.63 -20.31
C GLN A 19 -15.07 -21.07 -19.38
N LEU A 20 -14.61 -19.83 -19.58
CA LEU A 20 -13.64 -19.18 -18.70
C LEU A 20 -14.21 -19.00 -17.30
N ALA A 21 -15.47 -18.56 -17.16
CA ALA A 21 -16.14 -18.45 -15.87
C ALA A 21 -16.29 -19.80 -15.17
N TYR A 22 -16.59 -20.85 -15.91
CA TYR A 22 -16.66 -22.22 -15.39
C TYR A 22 -15.31 -22.67 -14.83
N PHE A 23 -14.22 -22.52 -15.60
CA PHE A 23 -12.87 -22.87 -15.12
C PHE A 23 -12.47 -22.03 -13.91
N LYS A 24 -12.73 -20.74 -13.92
CA LYS A 24 -12.44 -19.85 -12.78
C LYS A 24 -13.16 -20.30 -11.50
N THR A 25 -14.41 -20.73 -11.62
CA THR A 25 -15.24 -21.14 -10.46
C THR A 25 -14.84 -22.51 -9.94
N HIS A 26 -14.68 -23.51 -10.84
CA HIS A 26 -14.49 -24.90 -10.46
C HIS A 26 -13.02 -25.33 -10.37
N TYR A 27 -12.11 -24.65 -11.08
CA TYR A 27 -10.68 -24.96 -11.14
C TYR A 27 -9.82 -23.70 -11.01
N PRO A 28 -10.02 -22.88 -9.96
CA PRO A 28 -9.40 -21.53 -9.87
C PRO A 28 -7.87 -21.56 -9.93
N ALA A 29 -7.22 -22.55 -9.29
CA ALA A 29 -5.76 -22.64 -9.31
C ALA A 29 -5.20 -22.85 -10.73
N ILE A 30 -5.84 -23.72 -11.52
CA ILE A 30 -5.46 -23.96 -12.92
C ILE A 30 -5.76 -22.75 -13.78
N PHE A 31 -6.95 -22.15 -13.60
CA PHE A 31 -7.35 -20.94 -14.32
C PHE A 31 -6.32 -19.81 -14.11
N PHE A 32 -6.02 -19.46 -12.85
CA PHE A 32 -5.09 -18.40 -12.57
C PHE A 32 -3.65 -18.74 -12.98
N GLN A 33 -3.21 -20.00 -12.85
CA GLN A 33 -1.90 -20.42 -13.34
C GLN A 33 -1.72 -20.13 -14.83
N VAL A 34 -2.77 -20.33 -15.64
CA VAL A 34 -2.74 -20.01 -17.06
C VAL A 34 -2.82 -18.53 -17.31
N MET A 35 -3.73 -17.83 -16.63
CA MET A 35 -4.01 -16.41 -16.87
C MET A 35 -2.86 -15.47 -16.44
N LEU A 36 -2.11 -15.81 -15.39
CA LEU A 36 -0.92 -15.06 -14.95
C LEU A 36 0.17 -14.96 -16.03
N ASN A 37 0.20 -15.90 -16.99
CA ASN A 37 1.13 -15.81 -18.10
C ASN A 37 0.77 -14.71 -19.12
N TYR A 38 -0.48 -14.25 -19.15
CA TYR A 38 -0.98 -13.25 -20.10
C TYR A 38 -1.07 -11.84 -19.52
N SER A 39 -1.54 -11.70 -18.29
CA SER A 39 -1.65 -10.40 -17.59
C SER A 39 -1.55 -10.63 -16.09
N SER A 40 -0.36 -10.41 -15.52
CA SER A 40 -0.12 -10.75 -14.12
C SER A 40 -0.94 -9.90 -13.16
N SER A 41 -0.91 -8.56 -13.26
CA SER A 41 -1.49 -7.67 -12.24
C SER A 41 -3.00 -7.84 -12.06
N ASP A 42 -3.76 -7.88 -13.15
CA ASP A 42 -5.23 -7.98 -13.08
C ASP A 42 -5.68 -9.30 -12.46
N TYR A 43 -5.02 -10.39 -12.86
CA TYR A 43 -5.35 -11.73 -12.36
C TYR A 43 -4.82 -12.01 -10.96
N ILE A 44 -3.76 -11.33 -10.51
CA ILE A 44 -3.33 -11.39 -9.11
C ILE A 44 -4.40 -10.81 -8.20
N VAL A 45 -4.90 -9.60 -8.52
CA VAL A 45 -5.98 -8.95 -7.74
C VAL A 45 -7.21 -9.83 -7.66
N ASP A 46 -7.60 -10.42 -8.80
CA ASP A 46 -8.76 -11.30 -8.88
C ASP A 46 -8.57 -12.60 -8.07
N ALA A 47 -7.38 -13.19 -8.12
CA ALA A 47 -7.04 -14.38 -7.32
C ALA A 47 -7.05 -14.08 -5.81
N LEU A 48 -6.52 -12.92 -5.38
CA LEU A 48 -6.57 -12.48 -3.99
C LEU A 48 -8.02 -12.35 -3.48
N GLN A 49 -8.94 -11.85 -4.33
CA GLN A 49 -10.37 -11.78 -4.00
C GLN A 49 -11.00 -13.17 -3.84
N MET A 50 -10.45 -14.19 -4.51
CA MET A 50 -10.87 -15.58 -4.38
C MET A 50 -10.15 -16.37 -3.27
N GLY A 51 -9.42 -15.68 -2.40
CA GLY A 51 -8.77 -16.27 -1.22
C GLY A 51 -7.44 -16.96 -1.51
N PHE A 52 -6.74 -16.56 -2.57
CA PHE A 52 -5.33 -16.86 -2.76
C PHE A 52 -4.49 -15.84 -2.01
N ASP A 53 -3.30 -16.24 -1.57
CA ASP A 53 -2.29 -15.37 -0.95
C ASP A 53 -1.06 -15.27 -1.84
N VAL A 54 -0.34 -14.13 -1.78
CA VAL A 54 0.98 -14.03 -2.40
C VAL A 54 2.03 -14.54 -1.43
N ALA A 55 2.89 -15.44 -1.91
CA ALA A 55 4.03 -15.90 -1.13
C ALA A 55 5.07 -14.79 -0.97
N PRO A 56 5.78 -14.71 0.17
CA PRO A 56 6.90 -13.79 0.32
C PRO A 56 7.92 -13.97 -0.81
N LEU A 57 8.46 -12.84 -1.28
CA LEU A 57 9.50 -12.87 -2.29
C LEU A 57 10.86 -13.10 -1.60
N ALA A 58 11.68 -13.98 -2.17
CA ALA A 58 13.02 -14.23 -1.67
C ALA A 58 13.97 -14.52 -2.83
N ILE A 59 15.14 -13.89 -2.81
CA ILE A 59 16.12 -13.98 -3.90
C ILE A 59 16.53 -15.42 -4.20
N ASN A 60 16.59 -16.25 -3.17
CA ASN A 60 17.03 -17.65 -3.28
C ASN A 60 15.93 -18.60 -3.77
N SER A 61 14.67 -18.19 -3.83
CA SER A 61 13.55 -19.07 -4.20
C SER A 61 12.65 -18.54 -5.31
N ILE A 62 12.72 -17.24 -5.64
CA ILE A 62 11.86 -16.62 -6.65
C ILE A 62 11.96 -17.33 -8.01
N PRO A 63 10.87 -17.77 -8.64
CA PRO A 63 10.90 -18.38 -9.97
C PRO A 63 11.08 -17.32 -11.07
N TYR A 64 11.30 -17.75 -12.30
CA TYR A 64 11.25 -16.82 -13.44
C TYR A 64 9.81 -16.47 -13.86
N HIS A 65 8.94 -17.47 -13.95
CA HIS A 65 7.51 -17.30 -14.22
C HIS A 65 6.69 -17.43 -12.95
N ASP A 66 5.55 -16.73 -12.91
CA ASP A 66 4.59 -16.87 -11.83
C ASP A 66 4.11 -18.32 -11.71
N LYS A 67 3.92 -18.79 -10.49
CA LYS A 67 3.42 -20.14 -10.18
C LYS A 67 2.31 -20.06 -9.15
N ILE A 68 1.37 -21.00 -9.24
CA ILE A 68 0.36 -21.22 -8.22
C ILE A 68 0.53 -22.61 -7.62
N ALA A 69 0.64 -22.68 -6.31
CA ALA A 69 0.64 -23.93 -5.56
C ALA A 69 -0.08 -23.74 -4.21
N GLN A 70 -0.96 -24.66 -3.84
CA GLN A 70 -1.66 -24.67 -2.56
C GLN A 70 -2.32 -23.33 -2.19
N LYS A 71 -3.02 -22.70 -3.13
CA LYS A 71 -3.64 -21.37 -3.00
C LYS A 71 -2.64 -20.22 -2.74
N LYS A 72 -1.35 -20.42 -3.00
CA LYS A 72 -0.34 -19.37 -2.97
C LYS A 72 0.14 -19.03 -4.36
N ILE A 73 0.30 -17.74 -4.62
CA ILE A 73 0.87 -17.17 -5.84
C ILE A 73 2.34 -16.90 -5.57
N TYR A 74 3.22 -17.55 -6.28
CA TYR A 74 4.66 -17.31 -6.28
C TYR A 74 4.97 -16.43 -7.48
N LEU A 75 5.18 -15.14 -7.23
CA LEU A 75 5.51 -14.19 -8.29
C LEU A 75 6.91 -14.46 -8.83
N GLY A 76 7.06 -14.30 -10.13
CA GLY A 76 8.31 -14.52 -10.85
C GLY A 76 9.06 -13.24 -11.16
N LEU A 77 10.36 -13.36 -11.42
CA LEU A 77 11.22 -12.24 -11.83
C LEU A 77 10.70 -11.55 -13.11
N LYS A 78 10.02 -12.28 -14.00
CA LYS A 78 9.40 -11.76 -15.22
C LYS A 78 8.33 -10.71 -14.93
N THR A 79 7.65 -10.78 -13.79
CA THR A 79 6.56 -9.88 -13.40
C THR A 79 7.08 -8.52 -12.91
N ILE A 80 8.34 -8.46 -12.49
CA ILE A 80 8.98 -7.23 -12.04
C ILE A 80 9.24 -6.31 -13.24
N LYS A 81 8.66 -5.12 -13.23
CA LYS A 81 8.83 -4.13 -14.31
C LYS A 81 10.30 -3.77 -14.50
N GLY A 82 10.73 -3.73 -15.74
CA GLY A 82 12.09 -3.34 -16.10
C GLY A 82 13.17 -4.39 -15.82
N MET A 83 12.79 -5.61 -15.39
CA MET A 83 13.73 -6.69 -15.10
C MET A 83 14.20 -7.39 -16.40
N PRO A 84 15.50 -7.32 -16.78
CA PRO A 84 16.01 -8.01 -17.95
C PRO A 84 15.96 -9.51 -17.79
N ARG A 85 15.68 -10.20 -18.89
CA ARG A 85 15.58 -11.67 -18.91
C ARG A 85 16.89 -12.35 -18.56
N ASP A 86 18.00 -11.90 -19.14
CA ASP A 86 19.34 -12.44 -18.92
C ASP A 86 19.80 -12.26 -17.47
N PHE A 87 19.51 -11.10 -16.87
CA PHE A 87 19.76 -10.85 -15.44
C PHE A 87 18.93 -11.77 -14.55
N SER A 88 17.66 -11.98 -14.88
CA SER A 88 16.80 -12.92 -14.15
C SER A 88 17.34 -14.36 -14.17
N TYR A 89 17.82 -14.82 -15.32
CA TYR A 89 18.44 -16.15 -15.41
C TYR A 89 19.77 -16.22 -14.66
N TRP A 90 20.59 -15.15 -14.73
CA TRP A 90 21.81 -15.10 -13.94
C TRP A 90 21.52 -15.25 -12.44
N ILE A 91 20.50 -14.57 -11.89
CA ILE A 91 20.07 -14.73 -10.50
C ILE A 91 19.74 -16.20 -10.21
N ILE A 92 18.95 -16.84 -11.06
CA ILE A 92 18.48 -18.21 -10.87
C ILE A 92 19.64 -19.21 -10.88
N GLU A 93 20.61 -19.04 -11.76
CA GLU A 93 21.73 -19.95 -11.95
C GLU A 93 22.82 -19.80 -10.89
N ASN A 94 22.92 -18.63 -10.25
CA ASN A 94 23.99 -18.33 -9.29
C ASN A 94 23.60 -18.47 -7.81
N ARG A 95 22.36 -18.84 -7.48
CA ARG A 95 21.97 -19.09 -6.07
C ARG A 95 22.46 -20.45 -5.56
N PRO A 96 22.52 -20.63 -4.23
CA PRO A 96 22.06 -19.70 -3.20
C PRO A 96 23.06 -18.56 -2.94
N PHE A 97 22.51 -17.42 -2.50
CA PHE A 97 23.26 -16.30 -1.96
C PHE A 97 23.16 -16.32 -0.43
N SER A 98 24.24 -15.97 0.25
CA SER A 98 24.32 -16.01 1.71
C SER A 98 24.06 -14.66 2.39
N SER A 99 24.25 -13.56 1.65
CA SER A 99 24.01 -12.19 2.13
C SER A 99 23.84 -11.23 0.94
N VAL A 100 23.53 -9.96 1.22
CA VAL A 100 23.51 -8.89 0.21
C VAL A 100 24.91 -8.67 -0.37
N GLU A 101 25.95 -8.70 0.49
CA GLU A 101 27.33 -8.55 0.06
C GLU A 101 27.77 -9.70 -0.85
N ASP A 102 27.42 -10.95 -0.53
CA ASP A 102 27.70 -12.11 -1.37
C ASP A 102 27.05 -11.94 -2.76
N PHE A 103 25.78 -11.52 -2.78
CA PHE A 103 25.08 -11.26 -4.03
C PHE A 103 25.80 -10.19 -4.87
N VAL A 104 26.14 -9.05 -4.28
CA VAL A 104 26.80 -7.93 -4.98
C VAL A 104 28.23 -8.29 -5.40
N THR A 105 28.96 -9.07 -4.59
CA THR A 105 30.31 -9.54 -4.92
C THR A 105 30.32 -10.43 -6.14
N ARG A 106 29.37 -11.35 -6.23
CA ARG A 106 29.24 -12.30 -7.36
C ARG A 106 28.62 -11.67 -8.60
N LEU A 107 27.99 -10.48 -8.46
CA LEU A 107 27.28 -9.81 -9.53
C LEU A 107 28.25 -9.35 -10.64
N PRO A 108 28.00 -9.69 -11.91
CA PRO A 108 28.76 -9.18 -13.04
C PRO A 108 28.71 -7.65 -13.13
N LYS A 109 29.80 -7.02 -13.54
CA LYS A 109 29.95 -5.57 -13.56
C LYS A 109 28.85 -4.85 -14.37
N ASN A 110 28.39 -5.44 -15.46
CA ASN A 110 27.32 -4.90 -16.30
C ASN A 110 25.94 -4.85 -15.60
N TYR A 111 25.74 -5.65 -14.52
CA TYR A 111 24.52 -5.66 -13.72
C TYR A 111 24.62 -4.85 -12.41
N LYS A 112 25.79 -4.35 -12.03
CA LYS A 112 25.98 -3.46 -10.87
C LYS A 112 25.39 -2.09 -11.16
N LYS A 113 24.06 -2.01 -11.20
CA LYS A 113 23.28 -0.79 -11.48
C LYS A 113 22.14 -0.68 -10.46
N LEU A 114 21.98 0.51 -9.87
CA LEU A 114 20.89 0.78 -8.94
C LEU A 114 19.52 0.50 -9.59
N SER A 115 19.34 0.86 -10.87
CA SER A 115 18.09 0.62 -11.60
C SER A 115 17.69 -0.85 -11.70
N LEU A 116 18.62 -1.79 -11.54
CA LEU A 116 18.36 -3.23 -11.54
C LEU A 116 18.18 -3.80 -10.12
N LEU A 117 18.93 -3.28 -9.14
CA LEU A 117 18.91 -3.82 -7.79
C LEU A 117 17.85 -3.18 -6.89
N SER A 118 17.57 -1.87 -7.07
CA SER A 118 16.55 -1.19 -6.26
C SER A 118 15.19 -1.89 -6.32
N PRO A 119 14.66 -2.30 -7.49
CA PRO A 119 13.41 -3.04 -7.54
C PRO A 119 13.42 -4.36 -6.75
N LEU A 120 14.55 -5.09 -6.73
CA LEU A 120 14.68 -6.33 -5.98
C LEU A 120 14.63 -6.09 -4.47
N VAL A 121 15.32 -5.03 -4.00
CA VAL A 121 15.31 -4.62 -2.59
C VAL A 121 13.95 -4.10 -2.18
N GLU A 122 13.37 -3.19 -2.97
CA GLU A 122 12.05 -2.58 -2.69
C GLU A 122 10.92 -3.60 -2.61
N LEU A 123 11.02 -4.69 -3.37
CA LEU A 123 10.09 -5.82 -3.32
C LEU A 123 10.39 -6.83 -2.20
N GLY A 124 11.47 -6.64 -1.43
CA GLY A 124 11.81 -7.48 -0.30
C GLY A 124 12.47 -8.81 -0.64
N LEU A 125 13.11 -8.94 -1.83
CA LEU A 125 13.80 -10.17 -2.20
C LEU A 125 14.98 -10.49 -1.28
N PHE A 126 15.48 -9.52 -0.54
CA PHE A 126 16.59 -9.67 0.41
C PHE A 126 16.14 -9.67 1.88
N ASP A 127 14.82 -9.72 2.16
CA ASP A 127 14.27 -9.67 3.53
C ASP A 127 14.71 -10.86 4.41
N ASP A 128 15.14 -11.97 3.80
CA ASP A 128 15.75 -13.10 4.52
C ASP A 128 17.13 -12.76 5.10
N PHE A 129 17.83 -11.74 4.56
CA PHE A 129 19.14 -11.28 5.03
C PHE A 129 19.03 -10.07 5.95
N ASP A 130 18.30 -9.05 5.52
CA ASP A 130 17.97 -7.88 6.31
C ASP A 130 16.57 -7.38 5.93
N LYS A 131 15.69 -7.21 6.92
CA LYS A 131 14.31 -6.75 6.72
C LYS A 131 14.22 -5.25 6.46
N ASN A 132 15.27 -4.50 6.77
CA ASN A 132 15.31 -3.06 6.54
C ASN A 132 15.72 -2.77 5.10
N ARG A 133 14.72 -2.66 4.23
CA ARG A 133 14.89 -2.44 2.79
C ARG A 133 15.55 -1.09 2.49
N GLN A 134 15.20 -0.04 3.25
CA GLN A 134 15.79 1.29 3.08
C GLN A 134 17.27 1.29 3.42
N LYS A 135 17.69 0.60 4.50
CA LYS A 135 19.09 0.41 4.85
C LYS A 135 19.88 -0.23 3.72
N ILE A 136 19.36 -1.31 3.12
CA ILE A 136 20.02 -1.94 1.96
C ILE A 136 20.17 -0.93 0.82
N LEU A 137 19.10 -0.20 0.46
CA LEU A 137 19.10 0.74 -0.68
C LEU A 137 20.13 1.86 -0.53
N VAL A 138 20.19 2.50 0.63
CA VAL A 138 21.11 3.63 0.84
C VAL A 138 22.58 3.19 0.82
N ASN A 139 22.85 1.92 1.10
CA ASN A 139 24.19 1.36 1.10
C ASN A 139 24.64 0.79 -0.25
N LEU A 140 23.71 0.47 -1.18
CA LEU A 140 24.07 -0.14 -2.46
C LEU A 140 25.16 0.61 -3.24
N PRO A 141 25.14 1.95 -3.37
CA PRO A 141 26.18 2.67 -4.12
C PRO A 141 27.58 2.46 -3.51
N ASN A 142 27.69 2.57 -2.20
CA ASN A 142 28.96 2.40 -1.48
C ASN A 142 29.38 0.92 -1.46
N LEU A 143 28.46 0.00 -1.41
CA LEU A 143 28.73 -1.44 -1.50
C LEU A 143 29.29 -1.82 -2.87
N PHE A 144 28.80 -1.20 -3.97
CA PHE A 144 29.40 -1.42 -5.29
C PHE A 144 30.85 -0.98 -5.34
N VAL A 145 31.17 0.20 -4.82
CA VAL A 145 32.54 0.71 -4.75
C VAL A 145 33.42 -0.18 -3.88
N PHE A 146 32.93 -0.54 -2.68
CA PHE A 146 33.63 -1.42 -1.76
C PHE A 146 34.03 -2.77 -2.43
N VAL A 147 33.09 -3.39 -3.12
CA VAL A 147 33.32 -4.69 -3.79
C VAL A 147 34.29 -4.54 -4.98
N GLU A 148 34.24 -3.42 -5.71
CA GLU A 148 35.16 -3.18 -6.85
C GLU A 148 36.59 -2.87 -6.41
N GLU A 149 36.78 -2.11 -5.32
CA GLU A 149 38.08 -1.68 -4.84
C GLU A 149 38.75 -2.72 -3.94
N LEU A 150 38.00 -3.37 -3.07
CA LEU A 150 38.52 -4.26 -2.02
C LEU A 150 38.32 -5.75 -2.28
N GLY A 151 37.42 -6.12 -3.18
CA GLY A 151 37.07 -7.53 -3.46
C GLY A 151 38.19 -8.40 -4.01
N GLY A 152 39.35 -7.83 -4.33
CA GLY A 152 40.55 -8.56 -4.75
C GLY A 152 41.73 -8.46 -3.80
N LEU A 153 41.71 -7.58 -2.79
CA LEU A 153 42.90 -7.30 -1.96
C LEU A 153 42.76 -7.71 -0.48
N PHE A 154 41.55 -7.79 0.06
CA PHE A 154 41.35 -8.10 1.48
C PHE A 154 40.18 -9.10 1.66
N ALA A 155 40.49 -10.36 1.79
CA ALA A 155 39.51 -11.43 2.02
C ALA A 155 38.73 -11.31 3.35
N ASP A 156 39.22 -10.51 4.29
CA ASP A 156 38.68 -10.37 5.65
C ASP A 156 37.99 -8.99 5.89
N ALA A 157 37.86 -8.13 4.86
CA ALA A 157 37.24 -6.84 5.05
C ALA A 157 35.69 -6.98 5.07
N SER A 158 35.08 -6.59 6.18
CA SER A 158 33.62 -6.49 6.30
C SER A 158 33.14 -5.11 5.89
N TYR A 159 32.02 -5.04 5.14
CA TYR A 159 31.37 -3.78 4.80
C TYR A 159 30.71 -3.16 6.04
N SER A 160 30.92 -1.86 6.25
CA SER A 160 30.29 -1.11 7.34
C SER A 160 28.97 -0.51 6.85
N TRP A 161 27.86 -1.02 7.36
CA TRP A 161 26.52 -0.57 6.99
C TRP A 161 26.16 0.74 7.66
N THR A 162 25.67 1.71 6.88
CA THR A 162 25.04 2.92 7.38
C THR A 162 23.60 2.59 7.75
N GLU A 163 23.19 2.90 8.99
CA GLU A 163 21.82 2.69 9.44
C GLU A 163 20.86 3.71 8.79
N ALA A 164 19.63 3.28 8.54
CA ALA A 164 18.53 4.09 8.04
C ALA A 164 17.21 3.56 8.60
N ASP A 165 16.23 4.44 8.76
CA ASP A 165 14.87 4.01 9.08
C ASP A 165 14.28 3.26 7.88
N ASP A 166 13.56 2.16 8.15
CA ASP A 166 12.96 1.37 7.08
C ASP A 166 11.75 2.07 6.46
N PHE A 167 11.36 1.64 5.26
CA PHE A 167 10.11 2.06 4.65
C PHE A 167 8.92 1.75 5.56
N THR A 168 7.98 2.66 5.63
CA THR A 168 6.67 2.41 6.22
C THR A 168 5.92 1.34 5.43
N GLU A 169 4.95 0.67 6.04
CA GLU A 169 4.12 -0.33 5.36
C GLU A 169 3.36 0.27 4.14
N ALA A 170 3.00 1.55 4.22
CA ALA A 170 2.39 2.26 3.11
C ALA A 170 3.37 2.43 1.93
N GLU A 171 4.60 2.84 2.21
CA GLU A 171 5.64 2.98 1.17
C GLU A 171 5.97 1.63 0.53
N LYS A 172 6.10 0.56 1.32
CA LYS A 172 6.30 -0.81 0.79
C LYS A 172 5.16 -1.20 -0.15
N PHE A 173 3.91 -1.01 0.28
CA PHE A 173 2.73 -1.30 -0.53
C PHE A 173 2.71 -0.55 -1.87
N TYR A 174 2.99 0.77 -1.87
CA TYR A 174 2.99 1.56 -3.11
C TYR A 174 4.16 1.22 -4.04
N LYS A 175 5.34 0.93 -3.49
CA LYS A 175 6.48 0.43 -4.28
C LYS A 175 6.18 -0.91 -4.95
N GLU A 176 5.56 -1.82 -4.23
CA GLU A 176 5.09 -3.09 -4.78
C GLU A 176 4.06 -2.88 -5.89
N GLN A 177 3.08 -2.00 -5.67
CA GLN A 177 2.08 -1.66 -6.69
C GLN A 177 2.71 -1.03 -7.95
N GLU A 178 3.72 -0.19 -7.80
CA GLU A 178 4.46 0.39 -8.91
C GLU A 178 5.24 -0.68 -9.70
N LEU A 179 5.95 -1.57 -9.01
CA LEU A 179 6.89 -2.51 -9.60
C LEU A 179 6.26 -3.77 -10.18
N ILE A 180 5.19 -4.28 -9.57
CA ILE A 180 4.52 -5.53 -9.97
C ILE A 180 3.02 -5.35 -10.26
N GLY A 181 2.50 -4.13 -10.11
CA GLY A 181 1.09 -3.80 -10.38
C GLY A 181 0.11 -4.14 -9.26
N VAL A 182 0.58 -4.70 -8.15
CA VAL A 182 -0.24 -5.06 -6.98
C VAL A 182 0.58 -4.90 -5.70
N GLY A 183 -0.05 -4.40 -4.63
CA GLY A 183 0.57 -4.41 -3.29
C GLY A 183 0.45 -5.80 -2.66
N ILE A 184 1.56 -6.35 -2.20
CA ILE A 184 1.65 -7.63 -1.49
C ILE A 184 1.55 -7.39 0.02
N SER A 185 2.19 -6.33 0.48
CA SER A 185 2.12 -5.85 1.87
C SER A 185 0.68 -5.47 2.25
N ALA A 186 0.40 -5.40 3.54
CA ALA A 186 -0.92 -5.02 4.01
C ALA A 186 -1.31 -3.64 3.47
N HIS A 187 -2.51 -3.54 2.87
CA HIS A 187 -3.02 -2.26 2.40
C HIS A 187 -3.02 -1.24 3.55
N PRO A 188 -2.49 -0.02 3.36
CA PRO A 188 -2.36 0.98 4.42
C PRO A 188 -3.68 1.24 5.17
N LEU A 189 -4.81 1.29 4.46
CA LEU A 189 -6.13 1.41 5.07
C LEU A 189 -6.49 0.25 6.01
N GLN A 190 -6.02 -0.97 5.75
CA GLN A 190 -6.27 -2.10 6.64
C GLN A 190 -5.46 -1.97 7.93
N THR A 191 -4.23 -1.49 7.83
CA THR A 191 -3.39 -1.21 9.00
C THR A 191 -3.99 -0.08 9.83
N LEU A 192 -4.41 1.02 9.19
CA LEU A 192 -5.11 2.12 9.83
C LEU A 192 -6.45 1.69 10.46
N ALA A 193 -7.20 0.81 9.79
CA ALA A 193 -8.47 0.29 10.32
C ALA A 193 -8.29 -0.54 11.59
N LYS A 194 -7.24 -1.38 11.66
CA LYS A 194 -6.91 -2.14 12.89
C LYS A 194 -6.54 -1.23 14.06
N GLN A 195 -6.03 -0.05 13.75
CA GLN A 195 -5.61 0.96 14.71
C GLN A 195 -6.63 2.10 14.83
N ALA A 196 -7.81 1.98 14.23
CA ALA A 196 -8.77 3.07 14.11
C ALA A 196 -9.16 3.63 15.49
N LEU A 197 -9.13 4.96 15.59
CA LEU A 197 -9.57 5.71 16.77
C LEU A 197 -11.10 5.91 16.81
N TYR A 198 -11.74 5.72 15.66
CA TYR A 198 -13.17 5.93 15.45
C TYR A 198 -13.80 4.67 14.88
N SER A 199 -15.04 4.40 15.25
CA SER A 199 -15.84 3.40 14.56
C SER A 199 -16.10 3.86 13.12
N THR A 200 -15.74 3.02 12.15
CA THR A 200 -15.86 3.32 10.73
C THR A 200 -16.81 2.37 10.04
N THR A 201 -17.51 2.87 9.04
CA THR A 201 -18.45 2.09 8.22
C THR A 201 -17.83 1.81 6.85
N PRO A 202 -17.79 0.54 6.38
CA PRO A 202 -17.32 0.23 5.04
C PRO A 202 -18.22 0.85 3.96
N ILE A 203 -17.63 1.33 2.86
CA ILE A 203 -18.39 1.93 1.75
C ILE A 203 -19.45 0.97 1.19
N ALA A 204 -19.13 -0.32 1.09
CA ALA A 204 -20.05 -1.34 0.56
C ALA A 204 -21.34 -1.52 1.38
N THR A 205 -21.38 -1.07 2.64
CA THR A 205 -22.53 -1.22 3.55
C THR A 205 -23.32 0.07 3.74
N LEU A 206 -23.00 1.11 2.97
CA LEU A 206 -23.68 2.40 3.09
C LEU A 206 -25.15 2.33 2.67
N THR A 207 -25.98 3.04 3.41
CA THR A 207 -27.40 3.22 3.09
C THR A 207 -27.73 4.71 2.97
N GLU A 208 -28.66 5.05 2.09
CA GLU A 208 -29.13 6.42 1.93
C GLU A 208 -29.71 6.98 3.24
N GLY A 209 -29.40 8.23 3.52
CA GLY A 209 -29.82 8.92 4.73
C GLY A 209 -28.99 8.65 5.97
N SER A 210 -28.10 7.65 5.95
CA SER A 210 -27.22 7.34 7.10
C SER A 210 -26.20 8.46 7.35
N HIS A 211 -25.81 8.60 8.62
CA HIS A 211 -24.75 9.49 9.07
C HIS A 211 -23.61 8.63 9.61
N VAL A 212 -22.47 8.64 8.93
CA VAL A 212 -21.40 7.69 9.18
C VAL A 212 -20.02 8.33 9.13
N THR A 213 -19.04 7.65 9.71
CA THR A 213 -17.63 7.98 9.55
C THR A 213 -16.97 6.91 8.66
N LEU A 214 -16.30 7.34 7.61
CA LEU A 214 -15.50 6.50 6.72
C LEU A 214 -14.02 6.65 7.07
N LEU A 215 -13.25 5.57 6.89
CA LEU A 215 -11.79 5.62 6.79
C LEU A 215 -11.43 5.32 5.33
N VAL A 216 -10.87 6.30 4.66
CA VAL A 216 -10.67 6.26 3.20
C VAL A 216 -9.37 6.91 2.77
N GLU A 217 -8.88 6.51 1.61
CA GLU A 217 -7.86 7.24 0.85
C GLU A 217 -8.52 8.18 -0.17
N VAL A 218 -8.02 9.41 -0.26
CA VAL A 218 -8.45 10.37 -1.27
C VAL A 218 -7.63 10.15 -2.54
N GLN A 219 -8.25 9.56 -3.57
CA GLN A 219 -7.59 9.29 -4.85
C GLN A 219 -7.50 10.53 -5.73
N LYS A 220 -8.56 11.38 -5.72
CA LYS A 220 -8.64 12.55 -6.59
C LYS A 220 -9.40 13.67 -5.92
N ILE A 221 -8.92 14.89 -6.13
CA ILE A 221 -9.55 16.12 -5.65
C ILE A 221 -9.87 17.03 -6.85
N LYS A 222 -11.14 17.38 -7.02
CA LYS A 222 -11.58 18.37 -8.02
C LYS A 222 -12.16 19.58 -7.32
N VAL A 223 -11.40 20.66 -7.29
CA VAL A 223 -11.88 21.94 -6.74
C VAL A 223 -12.62 22.69 -7.83
N ILE A 224 -13.78 23.23 -7.48
CA ILE A 224 -14.58 24.09 -8.36
C ILE A 224 -14.97 25.38 -7.65
N ARG A 225 -15.19 26.43 -8.41
CA ARG A 225 -15.69 27.70 -7.92
C ARG A 225 -17.21 27.76 -8.08
N THR A 226 -17.92 28.00 -7.00
CA THR A 226 -19.40 28.15 -7.00
C THR A 226 -19.83 29.47 -7.65
N LYS A 227 -21.12 29.58 -7.98
CA LYS A 227 -21.71 30.86 -8.49
C LYS A 227 -21.52 32.02 -7.52
N LYS A 228 -21.33 31.76 -6.23
CA LYS A 228 -21.07 32.79 -5.18
C LYS A 228 -19.56 33.14 -5.10
N GLY A 229 -18.73 32.58 -5.94
CA GLY A 229 -17.29 32.84 -5.95
C GLY A 229 -16.46 32.05 -4.93
N GLU A 230 -17.08 31.16 -4.15
CA GLU A 230 -16.42 30.33 -3.14
C GLU A 230 -15.94 29.01 -3.73
N ASN A 231 -14.87 28.46 -3.18
CA ASN A 231 -14.37 27.14 -3.59
C ASN A 231 -15.09 26.03 -2.84
N MET A 232 -15.40 24.94 -3.53
CA MET A 232 -15.83 23.65 -2.98
C MET A 232 -15.07 22.51 -3.67
N ALA A 233 -15.09 21.32 -3.10
CA ALA A 233 -14.38 20.18 -3.69
C ALA A 233 -15.27 18.95 -3.86
N PHE A 234 -14.99 18.19 -4.92
CA PHE A 234 -15.45 16.82 -5.09
C PHE A 234 -14.24 15.91 -4.92
N LEU A 235 -14.37 14.91 -4.05
CA LEU A 235 -13.34 13.92 -3.78
C LEU A 235 -13.80 12.59 -4.34
N GLN A 236 -12.87 11.86 -4.95
CA GLN A 236 -13.03 10.43 -5.19
C GLN A 236 -12.23 9.70 -4.12
N VAL A 237 -12.91 8.89 -3.34
CA VAL A 237 -12.32 8.17 -2.21
C VAL A 237 -12.54 6.67 -2.33
N HIS A 238 -11.71 5.87 -1.66
CA HIS A 238 -11.90 4.43 -1.54
C HIS A 238 -11.48 3.88 -0.16
N ASP A 239 -12.09 2.75 0.21
CA ASP A 239 -11.84 2.05 1.47
C ASP A 239 -11.08 0.72 1.29
N SER A 240 -10.23 0.57 0.30
CA SER A 240 -9.57 -0.67 -0.15
C SER A 240 -10.43 -1.62 -1.02
N LYS A 241 -11.75 -1.57 -0.92
CA LYS A 241 -12.66 -2.47 -1.66
C LYS A 241 -13.62 -1.74 -2.58
N SER A 242 -14.09 -0.58 -2.17
CA SER A 242 -15.15 0.17 -2.85
C SER A 242 -14.76 1.63 -3.00
N LYS A 243 -15.36 2.31 -3.99
CA LYS A 243 -15.16 3.74 -4.26
C LYS A 243 -16.43 4.52 -3.95
N LEU A 244 -16.25 5.78 -3.57
CA LEU A 244 -17.34 6.70 -3.27
C LEU A 244 -16.96 8.11 -3.71
N ASP A 245 -17.95 8.87 -4.19
CA ASP A 245 -17.81 10.31 -4.39
C ASP A 245 -18.23 11.07 -3.13
N VAL A 246 -17.39 12.01 -2.70
CA VAL A 246 -17.63 12.83 -1.52
C VAL A 246 -17.65 14.31 -1.93
N THR A 247 -18.72 15.00 -1.55
CA THR A 247 -18.85 16.44 -1.77
C THR A 247 -18.46 17.20 -0.51
N VAL A 248 -17.51 18.13 -0.64
CA VAL A 248 -17.07 19.05 0.42
C VAL A 248 -17.50 20.45 0.04
N PHE A 249 -18.59 20.94 0.65
CA PHE A 249 -19.13 22.27 0.39
C PHE A 249 -18.20 23.37 0.91
N SER A 250 -18.42 24.61 0.45
CA SER A 250 -17.51 25.74 0.63
C SER A 250 -17.13 26.00 2.08
N ASP A 251 -18.08 25.92 3.01
CA ASP A 251 -17.81 26.16 4.44
C ASP A 251 -16.85 25.09 5.02
N GLN A 252 -17.04 23.84 4.63
CA GLN A 252 -16.19 22.73 5.06
C GLN A 252 -14.85 22.76 4.32
N TYR A 253 -14.88 23.04 3.01
CA TYR A 253 -13.65 23.12 2.22
C TYR A 253 -12.70 24.21 2.76
N ARG A 254 -13.20 25.35 3.17
CA ARG A 254 -12.40 26.42 3.79
C ARG A 254 -11.67 25.95 5.06
N LYS A 255 -12.27 25.05 5.83
CA LYS A 255 -11.65 24.48 7.05
C LYS A 255 -10.58 23.44 6.73
N PHE A 256 -10.79 22.63 5.68
CA PHE A 256 -9.98 21.45 5.41
C PHE A 256 -9.00 21.60 4.24
N ALA A 257 -9.07 22.71 3.48
CA ALA A 257 -8.26 22.91 2.29
C ALA A 257 -6.74 22.76 2.53
N SER A 258 -6.27 23.16 3.72
CA SER A 258 -4.84 23.10 4.07
C SER A 258 -4.32 21.69 4.37
N ILE A 259 -5.21 20.77 4.76
CA ILE A 259 -4.83 19.40 5.12
C ILE A 259 -5.22 18.40 4.04
N LEU A 260 -6.09 18.78 3.10
CA LEU A 260 -6.65 17.89 2.08
C LEU A 260 -5.65 17.70 0.93
N SER A 261 -5.20 16.45 0.71
CA SER A 261 -4.26 16.08 -0.36
C SER A 261 -4.61 14.72 -0.95
N GLU A 262 -4.32 14.56 -2.24
CA GLU A 262 -4.43 13.25 -2.91
C GLU A 262 -3.39 12.26 -2.36
N GLY A 263 -3.71 10.97 -2.31
CA GLY A 263 -2.86 9.91 -1.78
C GLY A 263 -2.79 9.83 -0.26
N LYS A 264 -3.51 10.68 0.46
CA LYS A 264 -3.57 10.64 1.92
C LYS A 264 -4.84 9.99 2.44
N PHE A 265 -4.79 9.56 3.70
CA PHE A 265 -5.87 8.85 4.39
C PHE A 265 -6.61 9.78 5.33
N TYR A 266 -7.94 9.64 5.35
CA TYR A 266 -8.80 10.49 6.17
C TYR A 266 -9.93 9.72 6.82
N TYR A 267 -10.27 10.13 8.03
CA TYR A 267 -11.60 9.91 8.59
C TYR A 267 -12.53 11.01 8.07
N ILE A 268 -13.54 10.62 7.30
CA ILE A 268 -14.56 11.56 6.79
C ILE A 268 -15.90 11.24 7.44
N ASN A 269 -16.40 12.16 8.22
CA ASN A 269 -17.75 12.09 8.78
C ASN A 269 -18.72 12.86 7.89
N GLY A 270 -19.92 12.30 7.66
CA GLY A 270 -20.89 12.95 6.81
C GLY A 270 -22.16 12.17 6.61
N LYS A 271 -23.07 12.78 5.82
CA LYS A 271 -24.37 12.21 5.47
C LYS A 271 -24.33 11.57 4.09
N VAL A 272 -24.79 10.33 4.02
CA VAL A 272 -24.95 9.59 2.75
C VAL A 272 -26.26 10.00 2.08
N GLN A 273 -26.21 10.28 0.79
CA GLN A 273 -27.37 10.58 -0.04
C GLN A 273 -27.30 9.87 -1.39
N SER A 274 -28.43 9.71 -2.04
CA SER A 274 -28.50 9.22 -3.42
C SER A 274 -28.62 10.40 -4.39
N ARG A 275 -27.86 10.34 -5.48
CA ARG A 275 -27.99 11.25 -6.62
C ARG A 275 -27.88 10.45 -7.90
N ASP A 276 -28.88 10.59 -8.76
CA ASP A 276 -28.95 9.86 -10.03
C ASP A 276 -28.78 8.32 -9.87
N GLY A 277 -29.35 7.77 -8.77
CA GLY A 277 -29.26 6.34 -8.45
C GLY A 277 -27.91 5.87 -7.91
N ARG A 278 -26.98 6.79 -7.61
CA ARG A 278 -25.66 6.47 -7.02
C ARG A 278 -25.54 7.08 -5.63
N LEU A 279 -25.00 6.30 -4.70
CA LEU A 279 -24.69 6.82 -3.37
C LEU A 279 -23.49 7.76 -3.45
N GLN A 280 -23.58 8.86 -2.72
CA GLN A 280 -22.50 9.81 -2.47
C GLN A 280 -22.58 10.29 -1.02
N MET A 281 -21.50 10.89 -0.52
CA MET A 281 -21.48 11.46 0.82
C MET A 281 -21.31 12.98 0.76
N ILE A 282 -21.98 13.70 1.64
CA ILE A 282 -21.70 15.10 1.93
C ILE A 282 -20.84 15.13 3.20
N ALA A 283 -19.60 15.57 3.07
CA ALA A 283 -18.67 15.69 4.19
C ALA A 283 -19.11 16.82 5.14
N GLN A 284 -19.08 16.53 6.43
CA GLN A 284 -19.34 17.49 7.51
C GLN A 284 -18.07 17.72 8.35
N ASP A 285 -17.27 16.67 8.53
CA ASP A 285 -15.98 16.75 9.21
C ASP A 285 -14.96 15.86 8.49
N LEU A 286 -13.68 16.25 8.58
CA LEU A 286 -12.57 15.55 7.97
C LEU A 286 -11.33 15.66 8.86
N LYS A 287 -10.70 14.53 9.15
CA LYS A 287 -9.45 14.44 9.91
C LYS A 287 -8.47 13.52 9.22
N GLU A 288 -7.20 13.90 9.16
CA GLU A 288 -6.16 13.04 8.60
C GLU A 288 -6.01 11.78 9.48
N ALA A 289 -5.99 10.62 8.82
CA ALA A 289 -5.79 9.34 9.49
C ALA A 289 -4.30 8.99 9.41
N VAL A 290 -3.60 9.16 10.52
CA VAL A 290 -2.17 8.84 10.63
C VAL A 290 -1.97 7.57 11.45
N ALA A 291 -0.98 6.76 11.07
CA ALA A 291 -0.61 5.54 11.80
C ALA A 291 0.18 5.86 13.08
N GLU A 292 0.91 6.97 13.07
CA GLU A 292 1.70 7.40 14.21
C GLU A 292 0.81 7.85 15.36
N ARG A 293 1.25 7.52 16.59
CA ARG A 293 0.57 7.88 17.83
C ARG A 293 1.58 8.27 18.87
N PHE A 294 1.35 9.35 19.56
CA PHE A 294 2.15 9.73 20.71
C PHE A 294 1.53 9.12 21.98
N TRP A 295 2.26 8.23 22.63
CA TRP A 295 1.79 7.55 23.83
C TRP A 295 2.39 8.22 25.05
N ILE A 296 1.52 8.58 26.00
CA ILE A 296 1.87 9.06 27.34
C ILE A 296 1.35 8.04 28.35
N GLN A 297 2.21 7.51 29.17
CA GLN A 297 1.83 6.63 30.26
C GLN A 297 2.02 7.37 31.59
N VAL A 298 0.96 7.49 32.37
CA VAL A 298 0.93 8.11 33.69
C VAL A 298 0.29 7.19 34.70
N LYS A 299 0.57 7.41 35.99
CA LYS A 299 -0.06 6.60 37.04
C LYS A 299 -1.56 6.90 37.16
N ASN A 300 -1.90 8.17 37.28
CA ASN A 300 -3.25 8.68 37.49
C ASN A 300 -3.44 10.07 36.83
N HIS A 301 -4.52 10.76 37.15
CA HIS A 301 -4.90 12.07 36.58
C HIS A 301 -4.15 13.29 37.16
N ASP A 302 -3.22 13.11 38.10
CA ASP A 302 -2.55 14.24 38.78
C ASP A 302 -1.76 15.13 37.80
N TYR A 303 -1.28 14.57 36.68
CA TYR A 303 -0.48 15.25 35.67
C TYR A 303 -1.29 15.81 34.48
N ASP A 304 -2.59 15.68 34.46
CA ASP A 304 -3.43 16.05 33.30
C ASP A 304 -3.27 17.51 32.86
N LYS A 305 -3.17 18.42 33.83
CA LYS A 305 -2.99 19.87 33.54
C LYS A 305 -1.61 20.15 32.93
N GLU A 306 -0.56 19.54 33.47
CA GLU A 306 0.81 19.71 32.95
C GLU A 306 0.93 19.13 31.54
N ILE A 307 0.40 17.92 31.33
CA ILE A 307 0.36 17.28 30.02
C ILE A 307 -0.38 18.17 29.01
N SER A 308 -1.57 18.68 29.36
CA SER A 308 -2.33 19.56 28.50
C SER A 308 -1.54 20.82 28.13
N THR A 309 -0.88 21.45 29.09
CA THR A 309 -0.09 22.65 28.87
C THR A 309 1.11 22.39 27.94
N ILE A 310 1.79 21.27 28.11
CA ILE A 310 2.93 20.88 27.26
C ILE A 310 2.44 20.58 25.83
N LEU A 311 1.36 19.80 25.68
CA LEU A 311 0.83 19.44 24.38
C LEU A 311 0.33 20.65 23.58
N GLU A 312 -0.16 21.70 24.25
CA GLU A 312 -0.55 22.96 23.60
C GLU A 312 0.61 23.69 22.92
N GLN A 313 1.84 23.49 23.41
CA GLN A 313 3.06 24.09 22.84
C GLN A 313 3.55 23.35 21.58
N TYR A 314 3.18 22.07 21.42
CA TYR A 314 3.66 21.20 20.34
C TYR A 314 2.51 20.74 19.40
N LYS A 315 1.62 21.63 19.04
CA LYS A 315 0.47 21.32 18.15
C LYS A 315 0.92 20.74 16.81
N GLY A 316 0.28 19.65 16.41
CA GLY A 316 0.58 18.93 15.17
C GLY A 316 -0.59 18.06 14.69
N SER A 317 -0.30 16.99 13.98
CA SER A 317 -1.26 16.04 13.41
C SER A 317 -1.26 14.66 14.07
N ILE A 318 -0.27 14.35 14.92
CA ILE A 318 -0.13 13.03 15.55
C ILE A 318 -1.08 12.94 16.76
N PRO A 319 -2.03 11.96 16.79
CA PRO A 319 -2.94 11.78 17.90
C PRO A 319 -2.21 11.39 19.19
N VAL A 320 -2.61 12.00 20.31
CA VAL A 320 -2.07 11.69 21.63
C VAL A 320 -2.97 10.68 22.34
N ILE A 321 -2.37 9.62 22.86
CA ILE A 321 -3.04 8.60 23.65
C ILE A 321 -2.44 8.59 25.06
N ILE A 322 -3.29 8.71 26.07
CA ILE A 322 -2.88 8.68 27.47
C ILE A 322 -3.37 7.36 28.09
N ARG A 323 -2.45 6.62 28.70
CA ARG A 323 -2.75 5.44 29.49
C ARG A 323 -2.55 5.73 30.98
N TYR A 324 -3.63 5.61 31.73
CA TYR A 324 -3.63 5.69 33.17
C TYR A 324 -3.47 4.28 33.76
N VAL A 325 -2.31 4.03 34.39
CA VAL A 325 -1.94 2.66 34.82
C VAL A 325 -2.77 2.19 36.00
N GLU A 326 -3.03 3.06 36.99
CA GLU A 326 -3.80 2.71 38.20
C GLU A 326 -5.28 2.42 37.89
N GLU A 327 -5.82 3.00 36.82
CA GLU A 327 -7.21 2.81 36.41
C GLU A 327 -7.37 1.76 35.30
N GLU A 328 -6.26 1.20 34.78
CA GLU A 328 -6.20 0.35 33.58
C GLU A 328 -6.93 0.96 32.36
N LYS A 329 -7.00 2.30 32.30
CA LYS A 329 -7.78 3.05 31.34
C LYS A 329 -6.89 3.70 30.29
N THR A 330 -7.31 3.61 29.02
CA THR A 330 -6.67 4.29 27.90
C THR A 330 -7.65 5.31 27.32
N ILE A 331 -7.21 6.56 27.20
CA ILE A 331 -8.02 7.65 26.65
C ILE A 331 -7.32 8.21 25.44
N VAL A 332 -8.06 8.37 24.33
CA VAL A 332 -7.63 9.17 23.19
C VAL A 332 -7.86 10.64 23.52
N TYR A 333 -6.79 11.40 23.61
CA TYR A 333 -6.88 12.82 23.94
C TYR A 333 -7.31 13.60 22.70
N SER A 334 -8.63 13.66 22.47
CA SER A 334 -9.28 14.07 21.22
C SER A 334 -9.07 15.55 20.82
N ARG A 335 -8.48 16.36 21.67
CA ARG A 335 -8.26 17.79 21.43
C ARG A 335 -6.82 18.21 21.18
N HIS A 336 -5.87 17.30 21.38
CA HIS A 336 -4.45 17.61 21.28
C HIS A 336 -3.77 16.65 20.33
N PHE A 337 -3.11 17.21 19.33
CA PHE A 337 -2.27 16.52 18.37
C PHE A 337 -0.89 17.15 18.45
N VAL A 338 0.17 16.34 18.41
CA VAL A 338 1.56 16.79 18.49
C VAL A 338 2.27 16.62 17.14
N ARG A 339 3.42 17.26 17.01
CA ARG A 339 4.32 17.16 15.86
C ARG A 339 5.27 16.00 16.03
#